data_924a9b27fd3196c39c000380b8347ee4
#
_entry.id   924a9b27fd3196c39c000380b8347ee4
#
_cell.length_a   1.000
_cell.length_b   1.000
_cell.length_c   1.000
_cell.angle_alpha   90.00
_cell.angle_beta   90.00
_cell.angle_gamma   90.00
#
_symmetry.space_group_name_H-M   'P 1'
#
loop_
_entity.id
_entity.type
_entity.pdbx_description
1 polymer ?
#
loop_
_entity_poly.entity_id
_entity_poly.type
_entity_poly.pdbx_seq_one_letter_code
_entity_poly.pdbx_strand_id
1 'polypeptide(L)'
;CTVPVNSNENKQEDLYNNTIDDANVAITGDDQTYVLHHEINNSYESSSIYTSNELTGIAGRSYKLTIETKDGKKLEATTSIPYPPEILEKGISQDLGKGKYNLYAKIEDDLAQHRFYKVFVNLDKTHQEEFHSSFLGESDNELFDKPNPKLPIYGFSRNKKENSHVSFL
;
A
#
# COMPACT_ATOMS: atom_id res chain seq x y z
N CYS A 1 -2.50 7.37 -14.21
CA CYS A 1 -1.39 8.17 -14.76
C CYS A 1 -1.64 9.64 -14.50
N THR A 2 -0.63 10.36 -13.99
CA THR A 2 -0.69 11.80 -13.78
C THR A 2 0.40 12.49 -14.60
N VAL A 3 0.12 13.68 -15.09
CA VAL A 3 1.11 14.54 -15.76
C VAL A 3 1.95 15.24 -14.67
N PRO A 4 3.29 15.39 -14.83
CA PRO A 4 4.08 16.16 -13.88
C PRO A 4 3.56 17.59 -13.77
N VAL A 5 3.30 18.04 -12.56
CA VAL A 5 2.78 19.38 -12.28
C VAL A 5 3.95 20.29 -11.92
N ASN A 6 4.02 21.46 -12.53
CA ASN A 6 5.08 22.44 -12.25
C ASN A 6 4.85 23.04 -10.85
N SER A 7 5.84 22.94 -9.96
CA SER A 7 5.73 23.18 -8.51
C SER A 7 5.36 24.62 -8.09
N ASN A 8 5.28 25.56 -9.01
CA ASN A 8 5.07 26.97 -8.67
C ASN A 8 3.62 27.49 -8.77
N GLU A 9 2.67 26.67 -9.24
CA GLU A 9 1.28 27.11 -9.45
C GLU A 9 0.22 26.15 -8.90
N ASN A 10 0.57 25.22 -8.00
CA ASN A 10 -0.30 24.15 -7.58
C ASN A 10 -1.44 24.58 -6.66
N LYS A 11 -2.59 24.81 -7.25
CA LYS A 11 -3.87 24.64 -6.55
C LYS A 11 -4.22 23.14 -6.58
N GLN A 12 -4.80 22.66 -5.52
CA GLN A 12 -5.25 21.25 -5.39
C GLN A 12 -6.20 20.82 -6.54
N GLU A 13 -6.92 21.80 -7.12
CA GLU A 13 -7.76 21.63 -8.32
C GLU A 13 -6.97 21.22 -9.58
N ASP A 14 -5.72 21.66 -9.72
CA ASP A 14 -4.90 21.34 -10.91
C ASP A 14 -4.44 19.85 -10.92
N LEU A 15 -4.40 19.19 -9.77
CA LEU A 15 -4.09 17.76 -9.68
C LEU A 15 -5.23 16.91 -10.25
N TYR A 16 -6.47 17.32 -10.10
CA TYR A 16 -7.63 16.60 -10.65
C TYR A 16 -7.80 16.82 -12.16
N ASN A 17 -7.38 17.97 -12.66
CA ASN A 17 -7.50 18.32 -14.09
C ASN A 17 -6.39 17.69 -14.96
N ASN A 18 -5.35 17.09 -14.34
CA ASN A 18 -4.22 16.46 -15.03
C ASN A 18 -4.29 14.94 -15.03
N THR A 19 -5.45 14.34 -14.83
CA THR A 19 -5.64 12.89 -14.94
C THR A 19 -5.81 12.50 -16.41
N ILE A 20 -5.14 11.41 -16.82
CA ILE A 20 -5.33 10.78 -18.12
C ILE A 20 -6.36 9.66 -17.90
N ASP A 21 -7.56 9.85 -18.42
CA ASP A 21 -8.70 8.93 -18.24
C ASP A 21 -9.01 8.10 -19.49
N ASP A 22 -8.31 8.35 -20.58
CA ASP A 22 -8.59 7.82 -21.92
C ASP A 22 -7.41 7.06 -22.55
N ALA A 23 -6.42 6.68 -21.76
CA ALA A 23 -5.30 5.87 -22.22
C ALA A 23 -5.68 4.37 -22.37
N ASN A 24 -5.00 3.69 -23.27
CA ASN A 24 -4.98 2.23 -23.30
C ASN A 24 -3.97 1.73 -22.27
N VAL A 25 -4.44 1.05 -21.25
CA VAL A 25 -3.61 0.54 -20.16
C VAL A 25 -3.71 -0.97 -20.11
N ALA A 26 -2.58 -1.66 -20.08
CA ALA A 26 -2.53 -3.11 -19.96
C ALA A 26 -1.40 -3.57 -19.03
N ILE A 27 -1.62 -4.68 -18.37
CA ILE A 27 -0.61 -5.40 -17.58
C ILE A 27 -0.42 -6.78 -18.19
N THR A 28 0.82 -7.14 -18.48
CA THR A 28 1.19 -8.49 -18.94
C THR A 28 1.96 -9.21 -17.86
N GLY A 29 1.53 -10.42 -17.53
CA GLY A 29 2.19 -11.34 -16.61
C GLY A 29 1.86 -12.78 -16.96
N ASP A 30 2.83 -13.69 -16.82
CA ASP A 30 2.67 -15.13 -17.16
C ASP A 30 2.13 -15.37 -18.59
N ASP A 31 2.63 -14.62 -19.57
CA ASP A 31 2.21 -14.67 -20.98
C ASP A 31 0.74 -14.26 -21.24
N GLN A 32 0.07 -13.73 -20.23
CA GLN A 32 -1.29 -13.23 -20.35
C GLN A 32 -1.31 -11.71 -20.22
N THR A 33 -2.13 -11.06 -21.05
CA THR A 33 -2.31 -9.60 -21.01
C THR A 33 -3.72 -9.27 -20.52
N TYR A 34 -3.78 -8.41 -19.51
CA TYR A 34 -4.99 -7.90 -18.88
C TYR A 34 -5.18 -6.45 -19.25
N VAL A 35 -6.30 -6.10 -19.83
CA VAL A 35 -6.66 -4.71 -20.12
C VAL A 35 -7.28 -4.09 -18.87
N LEU A 36 -6.81 -2.89 -18.52
CA LEU A 36 -7.35 -2.14 -17.40
C LEU A 36 -8.31 -1.07 -17.91
N HIS A 37 -9.41 -0.89 -17.20
CA HIS A 37 -10.43 0.11 -17.51
C HIS A 37 -10.36 1.24 -16.52
N HIS A 38 -10.51 2.47 -17.03
CA HIS A 38 -10.58 3.65 -16.19
C HIS A 38 -11.87 3.66 -15.39
N GLU A 39 -11.77 3.97 -14.10
CA GLU A 39 -12.91 4.20 -13.22
C GLU A 39 -12.63 5.35 -12.23
N ILE A 40 -13.70 5.95 -11.74
CA ILE A 40 -13.65 6.93 -10.67
C ILE A 40 -14.08 6.24 -9.38
N ASN A 41 -13.16 6.15 -8.42
CA ASN A 41 -13.42 5.53 -7.14
C ASN A 41 -12.87 6.41 -6.00
N ASN A 42 -13.79 7.01 -5.25
CA ASN A 42 -13.45 7.94 -4.16
C ASN A 42 -12.90 7.24 -2.90
N SER A 43 -12.82 5.92 -2.89
CA SER A 43 -12.25 5.15 -1.76
C SER A 43 -10.73 5.09 -1.79
N TYR A 44 -10.09 5.52 -2.89
CA TYR A 44 -8.64 5.57 -3.03
C TYR A 44 -8.12 7.01 -2.87
N GLU A 45 -6.82 7.14 -2.56
CA GLU A 45 -6.15 8.46 -2.49
C GLU A 45 -6.23 9.23 -3.82
N SER A 46 -6.24 8.51 -4.94
CA SER A 46 -6.57 9.04 -6.27
C SER A 46 -7.94 8.54 -6.67
N SER A 47 -8.87 9.44 -6.93
CA SER A 47 -10.22 9.10 -7.40
C SER A 47 -10.24 8.55 -8.82
N SER A 48 -9.20 8.79 -9.62
CA SER A 48 -9.07 8.35 -11.01
C SER A 48 -8.06 7.21 -11.10
N ILE A 49 -8.52 6.01 -11.36
CA ILE A 49 -7.71 4.78 -11.38
C ILE A 49 -8.00 3.94 -12.62
N TYR A 50 -7.06 3.06 -12.96
CA TYR A 50 -7.26 2.00 -13.94
C TYR A 50 -7.26 0.65 -13.23
N THR A 51 -8.31 -0.13 -13.41
CA THR A 51 -8.52 -1.40 -12.72
C THR A 51 -8.85 -2.54 -13.69
N SER A 52 -8.66 -3.77 -13.22
CA SER A 52 -9.13 -4.98 -13.88
C SER A 52 -9.57 -5.99 -12.83
N ASN A 53 -10.76 -6.56 -13.01
CA ASN A 53 -11.28 -7.63 -12.15
C ASN A 53 -10.69 -9.01 -12.49
N GLU A 54 -9.98 -9.11 -13.61
CA GLU A 54 -9.41 -10.38 -14.09
C GLU A 54 -7.98 -10.61 -13.61
N LEU A 55 -7.28 -9.54 -13.21
CA LEU A 55 -5.88 -9.61 -12.76
C LEU A 55 -5.80 -9.82 -11.26
N THR A 56 -5.18 -10.92 -10.87
CA THR A 56 -4.75 -11.17 -9.49
C THR A 56 -3.24 -11.27 -9.45
N GLY A 57 -2.60 -10.41 -8.64
CA GLY A 57 -1.16 -10.42 -8.46
C GLY A 57 -0.69 -11.63 -7.66
N ILE A 58 0.38 -12.28 -8.12
CA ILE A 58 0.98 -13.47 -7.50
C ILE A 58 2.39 -13.12 -7.01
N ALA A 59 2.67 -13.40 -5.74
CA ALA A 59 3.99 -13.18 -5.15
C ALA A 59 5.09 -13.95 -5.92
N GLY A 60 6.23 -13.29 -6.12
CA GLY A 60 7.36 -13.82 -6.89
C GLY A 60 7.23 -13.65 -8.40
N ARG A 61 6.11 -13.15 -8.93
CA ARG A 61 5.89 -12.93 -10.36
C ARG A 61 6.23 -11.51 -10.78
N SER A 62 6.65 -11.41 -12.05
CA SER A 62 6.94 -10.12 -12.69
C SER A 62 5.80 -9.71 -13.60
N TYR A 63 5.51 -8.42 -13.61
CA TYR A 63 4.44 -7.81 -14.39
C TYR A 63 4.98 -6.61 -15.17
N LYS A 64 4.58 -6.52 -16.44
CA LYS A 64 4.90 -5.41 -17.32
C LYS A 64 3.65 -4.55 -17.51
N LEU A 65 3.72 -3.30 -17.11
CA LEU A 65 2.73 -2.28 -17.40
C LEU A 65 3.05 -1.65 -18.76
N THR A 66 2.03 -1.51 -19.59
CA THR A 66 2.10 -0.77 -20.85
C THR A 66 0.98 0.26 -20.89
N ILE A 67 1.32 1.50 -21.19
CA ILE A 67 0.37 2.62 -21.32
C ILE A 67 0.57 3.24 -22.69
N GLU A 68 -0.51 3.42 -23.43
CA GLU A 68 -0.52 4.16 -24.68
C GLU A 68 -1.59 5.25 -24.60
N THR A 69 -1.15 6.50 -24.69
CA THR A 69 -2.04 7.66 -24.64
C THR A 69 -2.60 7.97 -26.04
N LYS A 70 -3.70 8.71 -26.12
CA LYS A 70 -4.31 9.08 -27.42
C LYS A 70 -3.42 9.91 -28.31
N ASP A 71 -2.50 10.67 -27.74
CA ASP A 71 -1.49 11.43 -28.51
C ASP A 71 -0.29 10.56 -28.95
N GLY A 72 -0.38 9.23 -28.75
CA GLY A 72 0.59 8.25 -29.24
C GLY A 72 1.84 8.08 -28.36
N LYS A 73 1.89 8.65 -27.17
CA LYS A 73 2.96 8.39 -26.22
C LYS A 73 2.83 6.99 -25.65
N LYS A 74 3.98 6.29 -25.54
CA LYS A 74 4.06 4.96 -24.94
C LYS A 74 4.94 4.99 -23.72
N LEU A 75 4.46 4.38 -22.64
CA LEU A 75 5.20 4.19 -21.40
C LEU A 75 5.17 2.70 -21.05
N GLU A 76 6.30 2.21 -20.58
CA GLU A 76 6.44 0.84 -20.11
C GLU A 76 7.17 0.83 -18.77
N ALA A 77 6.74 -0.05 -17.88
CA ALA A 77 7.42 -0.30 -16.64
C ALA A 77 7.31 -1.80 -16.31
N THR A 78 8.33 -2.34 -15.67
CA THR A 78 8.31 -3.72 -15.20
C THR A 78 8.59 -3.73 -13.71
N THR A 79 7.80 -4.50 -12.97
CA THR A 79 7.99 -4.72 -11.55
C THR A 79 7.72 -6.19 -11.22
N SER A 80 8.11 -6.61 -10.02
CA SER A 80 7.76 -7.92 -9.49
C SER A 80 7.07 -7.76 -8.15
N ILE A 81 6.13 -8.66 -7.86
CA ILE A 81 5.51 -8.71 -6.54
C ILE A 81 6.44 -9.51 -5.63
N PRO A 82 7.01 -8.91 -4.58
CA PRO A 82 7.89 -9.64 -3.66
C PRO A 82 7.10 -10.70 -2.89
N TYR A 83 7.80 -11.71 -2.39
CA TYR A 83 7.22 -12.59 -1.39
C TYR A 83 6.95 -11.81 -0.10
N PRO A 84 5.82 -12.07 0.58
CA PRO A 84 5.56 -11.45 1.88
C PRO A 84 6.63 -11.88 2.87
N PRO A 85 7.09 -10.99 3.76
CA PRO A 85 8.02 -11.37 4.82
C PRO A 85 7.34 -12.31 5.81
N GLU A 86 8.12 -13.22 6.41
CA GLU A 86 7.61 -14.03 7.51
C GLU A 86 7.37 -13.18 8.76
N ILE A 87 6.25 -13.40 9.43
CA ILE A 87 5.98 -12.79 10.74
C ILE A 87 6.56 -13.71 11.82
N LEU A 88 7.72 -13.34 12.33
CA LEU A 88 8.43 -14.10 13.36
C LEU A 88 7.80 -14.00 14.74
N GLU A 89 7.22 -12.87 15.06
CA GLU A 89 6.60 -12.60 16.37
C GLU A 89 5.51 -11.53 16.21
N LYS A 90 4.43 -11.67 16.94
CA LYS A 90 3.41 -10.63 17.09
C LYS A 90 2.96 -10.53 18.53
N GLY A 91 2.63 -9.31 18.99
CA GLY A 91 2.24 -9.13 20.36
C GLY A 91 1.87 -7.69 20.71
N ILE A 92 1.64 -7.50 21.98
CA ILE A 92 1.30 -6.22 22.57
C ILE A 92 2.45 -5.82 23.50
N SER A 93 3.01 -4.65 23.31
CA SER A 93 3.94 -4.03 24.26
C SER A 93 3.22 -2.93 25.04
N GLN A 94 3.46 -2.90 26.34
CA GLN A 94 2.95 -1.81 27.20
C GLN A 94 3.98 -0.68 27.19
N ASP A 95 3.54 0.54 26.89
CA ASP A 95 4.38 1.72 27.08
C ASP A 95 4.47 2.07 28.58
N LEU A 96 5.68 2.38 29.01
CA LEU A 96 6.00 2.59 30.44
C LEU A 96 5.17 3.74 31.02
N GLY A 97 4.13 3.39 31.76
CA GLY A 97 3.56 4.25 32.79
C GLY A 97 2.24 4.96 32.49
N LYS A 98 1.60 4.79 31.31
CA LYS A 98 0.38 5.57 31.00
C LYS A 98 -0.80 4.75 30.49
N GLY A 99 -0.81 3.41 30.65
CA GLY A 99 -1.89 2.58 30.14
C GLY A 99 -2.02 2.59 28.62
N LYS A 100 -0.95 2.99 27.93
CA LYS A 100 -0.84 2.91 26.48
C LYS A 100 -0.23 1.56 26.09
N TYR A 101 -0.71 1.02 25.01
CA TYR A 101 -0.28 -0.26 24.46
C TYR A 101 0.03 -0.07 22.98
N ASN A 102 1.07 -0.76 22.51
CA ASN A 102 1.38 -0.83 21.09
C ASN A 102 1.27 -2.28 20.63
N LEU A 103 0.49 -2.48 19.58
CA LEU A 103 0.51 -3.71 18.83
C LEU A 103 1.73 -3.70 17.94
N TYR A 104 2.46 -4.81 17.86
CA TYR A 104 3.64 -4.94 17.02
C TYR A 104 3.70 -6.27 16.28
N ALA A 105 4.41 -6.27 15.15
CA ALA A 105 4.89 -7.47 14.50
C ALA A 105 6.42 -7.39 14.32
N LYS A 106 7.10 -8.49 14.56
CA LYS A 106 8.49 -8.70 14.18
C LYS A 106 8.48 -9.45 12.86
N ILE A 107 9.09 -8.87 11.84
CA ILE A 107 9.15 -9.46 10.50
C ILE A 107 10.54 -9.99 10.21
N GLU A 108 10.63 -10.98 9.33
CA GLU A 108 11.90 -11.44 8.79
C GLU A 108 12.43 -10.42 7.78
N ASP A 109 13.58 -9.83 8.06
CA ASP A 109 14.33 -8.96 7.16
C ASP A 109 15.81 -8.98 7.56
N ASP A 110 16.66 -9.34 6.61
CA ASP A 110 18.12 -9.38 6.79
C ASP A 110 18.80 -8.04 6.49
N LEU A 111 18.04 -7.04 6.03
CA LEU A 111 18.49 -5.72 5.56
C LEU A 111 19.42 -5.78 4.33
N ALA A 112 19.57 -6.92 3.70
CA ALA A 112 20.44 -7.09 2.54
C ALA A 112 19.86 -6.49 1.26
N GLN A 113 18.57 -6.27 1.23
CA GLN A 113 17.84 -5.67 0.12
C GLN A 113 17.03 -4.48 0.62
N HIS A 114 16.99 -3.41 -0.18
CA HIS A 114 16.14 -2.27 0.12
C HIS A 114 14.66 -2.67 -0.02
N ARG A 115 13.90 -2.56 1.06
CA ARG A 115 12.49 -2.94 1.15
C ARG A 115 11.66 -1.85 1.79
N PHE A 116 10.44 -1.67 1.29
CA PHE A 116 9.45 -0.77 1.84
C PHE A 116 8.32 -1.58 2.45
N TYR A 117 7.86 -1.14 3.63
CA TYR A 117 6.76 -1.75 4.34
C TYR A 117 5.64 -0.74 4.51
N LYS A 118 4.43 -1.11 4.16
CA LYS A 118 3.22 -0.35 4.45
C LYS A 118 2.29 -1.24 5.27
N VAL A 119 1.90 -0.75 6.44
CA VAL A 119 1.06 -1.51 7.37
C VAL A 119 -0.35 -0.93 7.35
N PHE A 120 -1.31 -1.80 7.15
CA PHE A 120 -2.73 -1.48 7.23
C PHE A 120 -3.34 -2.18 8.44
N VAL A 121 -4.31 -1.53 9.06
CA VAL A 121 -5.07 -2.07 10.17
C VAL A 121 -6.55 -2.00 9.86
N ASN A 122 -7.27 -3.06 10.22
CA ASN A 122 -8.73 -3.06 10.25
C ASN A 122 -9.15 -3.14 11.72
N LEU A 123 -9.87 -2.13 12.20
CA LEU A 123 -10.30 -2.00 13.58
C LEU A 123 -11.75 -2.40 13.79
N ASP A 124 -12.50 -2.62 12.72
CA ASP A 124 -13.93 -2.91 12.77
C ASP A 124 -14.24 -4.33 12.29
N LYS A 125 -14.92 -5.08 13.11
CA LYS A 125 -15.40 -6.43 12.77
C LYS A 125 -16.59 -6.42 11.81
N THR A 126 -17.32 -5.32 11.75
CA THR A 126 -18.54 -5.18 10.95
C THR A 126 -18.26 -4.74 9.53
N HIS A 127 -17.13 -4.04 9.32
CA HIS A 127 -16.66 -3.58 8.02
C HIS A 127 -15.31 -4.24 7.69
N GLN A 128 -15.34 -5.52 7.37
CA GLN A 128 -14.13 -6.34 7.18
C GLN A 128 -13.24 -5.89 6.00
N GLU A 129 -13.74 -5.02 5.15
CA GLU A 129 -13.04 -4.55 3.94
C GLU A 129 -12.40 -3.16 4.10
N GLU A 130 -12.61 -2.47 5.23
CA GLU A 130 -12.04 -1.15 5.46
C GLU A 130 -10.70 -1.25 6.18
N PHE A 131 -9.62 -1.12 5.43
CA PHE A 131 -8.27 -1.04 5.94
C PHE A 131 -7.80 0.41 5.98
N HIS A 132 -7.24 0.82 7.12
CA HIS A 132 -6.64 2.12 7.32
C HIS A 132 -5.13 2.00 7.42
N SER A 133 -4.41 3.00 6.90
CA SER A 133 -2.96 3.06 7.12
C SER A 133 -2.67 3.10 8.62
N SER A 134 -1.68 2.31 9.05
CA SER A 134 -1.24 2.34 10.43
C SER A 134 -0.59 3.69 10.78
N PHE A 135 -0.40 3.94 12.07
CA PHE A 135 0.28 5.14 12.57
C PHE A 135 1.69 5.36 11.97
N LEU A 136 2.39 4.29 11.61
CA LEU A 136 3.71 4.38 10.95
C LEU A 136 3.63 4.76 9.47
N GLY A 137 2.45 4.64 8.84
CA GLY A 137 2.32 4.85 7.41
C GLY A 137 3.20 3.89 6.61
N GLU A 138 4.24 4.43 5.99
CA GLU A 138 5.23 3.70 5.21
C GLU A 138 6.56 3.69 5.96
N SER A 139 7.27 2.57 5.92
CA SER A 139 8.58 2.41 6.53
C SER A 139 9.55 1.79 5.53
N ASP A 140 10.77 2.30 5.53
CA ASP A 140 11.90 1.81 4.77
C ASP A 140 12.82 1.01 5.70
N ASN A 141 13.32 -0.13 5.24
CA ASN A 141 14.22 -0.94 6.08
C ASN A 141 15.60 -0.31 6.31
N GLU A 142 15.97 0.72 5.57
CA GLU A 142 17.17 1.52 5.88
C GLU A 142 17.06 2.26 7.21
N LEU A 143 15.85 2.47 7.73
CA LEU A 143 15.62 3.08 9.04
C LEU A 143 15.80 2.08 10.20
N PHE A 144 16.06 0.82 9.91
CA PHE A 144 16.20 -0.20 10.93
C PHE A 144 17.67 -0.47 11.26
N ASP A 145 18.03 -0.31 12.52
CA ASP A 145 19.39 -0.54 13.01
C ASP A 145 19.80 -2.02 13.04
N LYS A 146 18.84 -2.94 12.94
CA LYS A 146 19.04 -4.39 13.14
C LYS A 146 18.14 -5.22 12.24
N PRO A 147 18.61 -6.39 11.80
CA PRO A 147 17.79 -7.39 11.14
C PRO A 147 16.55 -7.76 11.97
N ASN A 148 15.53 -8.24 11.26
CA ASN A 148 14.27 -8.66 11.85
C ASN A 148 13.61 -7.58 12.72
N PRO A 149 13.27 -6.42 12.12
CA PRO A 149 12.77 -5.28 12.87
C PRO A 149 11.41 -5.58 13.51
N LYS A 150 11.17 -4.92 14.63
CA LYS A 150 9.90 -4.93 15.33
C LYS A 150 9.10 -3.70 14.93
N LEU A 151 8.12 -3.88 14.05
CA LEU A 151 7.28 -2.80 13.55
C LEU A 151 6.13 -2.52 14.52
N PRO A 152 5.99 -1.31 15.04
CA PRO A 152 4.78 -0.90 15.74
C PRO A 152 3.64 -0.76 14.72
N ILE A 153 2.54 -1.49 14.93
CA ILE A 153 1.42 -1.53 14.00
C ILE A 153 0.34 -0.54 14.41
N TYR A 154 -0.02 -0.53 15.69
CA TYR A 154 -1.11 0.29 16.20
C TYR A 154 -0.92 0.60 17.67
N GLY A 155 -1.11 1.87 18.04
CA GLY A 155 -1.10 2.33 19.42
C GLY A 155 -2.53 2.52 19.94
N PHE A 156 -2.84 2.00 21.12
CA PHE A 156 -4.13 2.20 21.77
C PHE A 156 -3.98 2.43 23.27
N SER A 157 -4.95 3.13 23.84
CA SER A 157 -5.05 3.28 25.30
C SER A 157 -6.19 2.41 25.80
N ARG A 158 -5.95 1.67 26.90
CA ARG A 158 -6.99 0.87 27.52
C ARG A 158 -7.93 1.77 28.32
N ASN A 159 -8.95 2.28 27.67
CA ASN A 159 -10.13 2.77 28.37
C ASN A 159 -10.97 1.57 28.80
N LYS A 160 -11.43 1.55 30.05
CA LYS A 160 -12.09 0.41 30.73
C LYS A 160 -13.36 -0.15 30.04
N LYS A 161 -13.73 0.27 28.84
CA LYS A 161 -15.03 -0.05 28.24
C LYS A 161 -15.03 -0.60 26.80
N GLU A 162 -13.91 -0.70 26.10
CA GLU A 162 -13.94 -1.19 24.71
C GLU A 162 -13.04 -2.40 24.50
N ASN A 163 -13.68 -3.51 24.15
CA ASN A 163 -12.99 -4.71 23.64
C ASN A 163 -12.61 -4.49 22.17
N SER A 164 -11.51 -3.83 21.93
CA SER A 164 -10.98 -3.69 20.56
C SER A 164 -10.35 -5.02 20.13
N HIS A 165 -10.83 -5.57 19.04
CA HIS A 165 -10.21 -6.71 18.37
C HIS A 165 -9.38 -6.22 17.18
N VAL A 166 -8.15 -6.63 17.10
CA VAL A 166 -7.27 -6.38 15.96
C VAL A 166 -7.04 -7.71 15.25
N SER A 167 -7.37 -7.75 13.96
CA SER A 167 -7.08 -8.90 13.10
C SER A 167 -5.84 -8.64 12.27
N PHE A 168 -4.99 -9.66 12.14
CA PHE A 168 -3.86 -9.67 11.21
C PHE A 168 -4.24 -10.53 10.01
N LEU A 169 -4.00 -10.03 8.82
CA LEU A 169 -4.03 -10.80 7.59
C LEU A 169 -2.63 -11.23 7.22
#